data_8c54df5f46b5b79ca114730ca2a12e42
#
_entry.id   8c54df5f46b5b79ca114730ca2a12e42
#
_cell.length_a   1.000
_cell.length_b   1.000
_cell.length_c   1.000
_cell.angle_alpha   90.00
_cell.angle_beta   90.00
_cell.angle_gamma   90.00
#
_symmetry.space_group_name_H-M   'P 1'
#
loop_
_entity.id
_entity.type
_entity.pdbx_description
1 polymer ?
#
loop_
_entity_poly.entity_id
_entity_poly.type
_entity_poly.pdbx_seq_one_letter_code
_entity_poly.pdbx_strand_id
1 'polypeptide(L)'
;MKVLMFGWEFPPKIYGGLAVASYGITKGLSLQGDMETIFCMPKPSGEEEKFLKIIGMNQVPIVWRDVHYDYLKSRLLEMTPEEYYSFRDHIYADFSYMHVNDLGCMEFAGGYPGNLHEEINNFSIIAGVVARQQEFDIIHAHDWLTYPAGVHAKMVSGKPLCIHVHATDFDRSRGKVNPTVYSIEKNGMDHADCIMCVSELTRRTVINEYHQDPRKVFAVFEVLNRNHCGNLFIIFKRK
;
A
#
# COMPACT_ATOMS: atom_id res chain seq x y z
N MET A 1 -13.24 1.39 -14.75
CA MET A 1 -12.76 1.82 -13.41
C MET A 1 -11.27 1.63 -13.35
N LYS A 2 -10.51 2.65 -12.88
CA LYS A 2 -9.04 2.57 -12.74
C LYS A 2 -8.66 2.39 -11.28
N VAL A 3 -7.83 1.39 -10.99
CA VAL A 3 -7.35 1.05 -9.64
C VAL A 3 -5.87 1.40 -9.52
N LEU A 4 -5.53 2.27 -8.56
CA LEU A 4 -4.14 2.48 -8.14
C LEU A 4 -3.83 1.46 -7.04
N MET A 5 -3.01 0.47 -7.36
CA MET A 5 -2.73 -0.67 -6.48
C MET A 5 -1.29 -0.61 -5.97
N PHE A 6 -1.12 -0.69 -4.67
CA PHE A 6 0.18 -0.76 -4.01
C PHE A 6 0.46 -2.18 -3.54
N GLY A 7 1.53 -2.78 -4.04
CA GLY A 7 2.02 -4.09 -3.65
C GLY A 7 3.52 -4.08 -3.41
N TRP A 8 4.02 -5.02 -2.62
CA TRP A 8 5.45 -5.07 -2.28
C TRP A 8 6.24 -5.95 -3.23
N GLU A 9 5.62 -6.99 -3.73
CA GLU A 9 6.22 -7.99 -4.62
C GLU A 9 5.25 -8.40 -5.73
N PHE A 10 5.84 -8.77 -6.87
CA PHE A 10 5.12 -9.24 -8.05
C PHE A 10 6.00 -10.20 -8.86
N PRO A 11 5.44 -11.25 -9.52
CA PRO A 11 6.23 -12.14 -10.38
C PRO A 11 6.94 -11.35 -11.52
N PRO A 12 8.15 -11.79 -11.94
CA PRO A 12 8.80 -13.07 -11.63
C PRO A 12 9.53 -13.12 -10.28
N LYS A 13 9.69 -12.00 -9.57
CA LYS A 13 10.32 -11.97 -8.24
C LYS A 13 9.29 -12.35 -7.18
N ILE A 14 9.40 -13.55 -6.63
CA ILE A 14 8.51 -14.10 -5.62
C ILE A 14 9.29 -14.37 -4.35
N TYR A 15 8.97 -13.65 -3.29
CA TYR A 15 9.54 -13.88 -1.95
C TYR A 15 8.54 -14.62 -1.03
N GLY A 16 7.24 -14.52 -1.34
CA GLY A 16 6.18 -15.14 -0.56
C GLY A 16 4.85 -15.26 -1.30
N GLY A 17 3.80 -15.60 -0.56
CA GLY A 17 2.44 -15.75 -1.10
C GLY A 17 1.84 -14.45 -1.63
N LEU A 18 2.32 -13.30 -1.15
CA LEU A 18 1.81 -11.99 -1.54
C LEU A 18 2.00 -11.70 -3.04
N ALA A 19 3.15 -12.11 -3.62
CA ALA A 19 3.41 -11.95 -5.05
C ALA A 19 2.38 -12.71 -5.90
N VAL A 20 2.08 -13.96 -5.51
CA VAL A 20 1.11 -14.82 -6.20
C VAL A 20 -0.31 -14.24 -6.06
N ALA A 21 -0.67 -13.76 -4.88
CA ALA A 21 -1.96 -13.12 -4.63
C ALA A 21 -2.11 -11.83 -5.47
N SER A 22 -1.10 -10.95 -5.45
CA SER A 22 -1.10 -9.71 -6.25
C SER A 22 -1.25 -9.99 -7.74
N TYR A 23 -0.53 -11.00 -8.26
CA TYR A 23 -0.65 -11.44 -9.64
C TYR A 23 -2.06 -11.95 -9.97
N GLY A 24 -2.60 -12.85 -9.14
CA GLY A 24 -3.91 -13.44 -9.36
C GLY A 24 -5.02 -12.40 -9.33
N ILE A 25 -4.97 -11.46 -8.38
CA ILE A 25 -5.94 -10.36 -8.27
C ILE A 25 -5.88 -9.47 -9.51
N THR A 26 -4.69 -8.98 -9.88
CA THR A 26 -4.53 -8.10 -11.05
C THR A 26 -4.90 -8.78 -12.35
N LYS A 27 -4.58 -10.07 -12.51
CA LYS A 27 -4.99 -10.87 -13.65
C LYS A 27 -6.51 -11.04 -13.70
N GLY A 28 -7.14 -11.35 -12.56
CA GLY A 28 -8.59 -11.46 -12.45
C GLY A 28 -9.30 -10.15 -12.81
N LEU A 29 -8.79 -9.02 -12.34
CA LEU A 29 -9.32 -7.69 -12.68
C LEU A 29 -9.18 -7.38 -14.18
N SER A 30 -8.04 -7.71 -14.80
CA SER A 30 -7.80 -7.47 -16.22
C SER A 30 -8.75 -8.27 -17.14
N LEU A 31 -9.19 -9.44 -16.69
CA LEU A 31 -10.13 -10.29 -17.43
C LEU A 31 -11.57 -9.77 -17.43
N GLN A 32 -11.91 -8.84 -16.54
CA GLN A 32 -13.27 -8.25 -16.49
C GLN A 32 -13.50 -7.21 -17.59
N GLY A 33 -12.43 -6.71 -18.24
CA GLY A 33 -12.49 -5.86 -19.42
C GLY A 33 -12.86 -4.39 -19.18
N ASP A 34 -13.46 -4.06 -18.05
CA ASP A 34 -13.86 -2.71 -17.63
C ASP A 34 -12.98 -2.14 -16.50
N MET A 35 -11.96 -2.88 -16.09
CA MET A 35 -11.02 -2.50 -15.03
C MET A 35 -9.58 -2.36 -15.56
N GLU A 36 -8.96 -1.25 -15.22
CA GLU A 36 -7.57 -0.96 -15.51
C GLU A 36 -6.81 -0.86 -14.18
N THR A 37 -5.68 -1.55 -14.06
CA THR A 37 -4.86 -1.54 -12.85
C THR A 37 -3.52 -0.87 -13.12
N ILE A 38 -3.16 0.10 -12.27
CA ILE A 38 -1.83 0.67 -12.16
C ILE A 38 -1.21 0.06 -10.90
N PHE A 39 -0.24 -0.84 -11.08
CA PHE A 39 0.41 -1.53 -9.97
C PHE A 39 1.74 -0.86 -9.62
N CYS A 40 1.87 -0.40 -8.39
CA CYS A 40 3.05 0.25 -7.86
C CYS A 40 3.81 -0.71 -6.94
N MET A 41 5.10 -0.89 -7.17
CA MET A 41 5.97 -1.73 -6.36
C MET A 41 7.34 -1.08 -6.15
N PRO A 42 8.12 -1.47 -5.11
CA PRO A 42 9.39 -0.83 -4.81
C PRO A 42 10.37 -0.86 -5.99
N LYS A 43 10.62 -2.05 -6.55
CA LYS A 43 11.61 -2.24 -7.63
C LYS A 43 11.19 -3.39 -8.54
N PRO A 44 10.63 -3.10 -9.73
CA PRO A 44 10.32 -4.11 -10.73
C PRO A 44 11.58 -4.76 -11.29
N SER A 45 11.43 -5.95 -11.85
CA SER A 45 12.50 -6.67 -12.56
C SER A 45 12.68 -6.20 -14.01
N GLY A 46 11.58 -5.67 -14.60
CA GLY A 46 11.47 -5.36 -16.01
C GLY A 46 10.97 -6.54 -16.87
N GLU A 47 10.74 -7.69 -16.26
CA GLU A 47 10.28 -8.92 -16.92
C GLU A 47 8.81 -9.27 -16.57
N GLU A 48 8.09 -8.35 -15.91
CA GLU A 48 6.71 -8.53 -15.52
C GLU A 48 5.78 -8.61 -16.75
N GLU A 49 4.67 -9.35 -16.62
CA GLU A 49 3.68 -9.48 -17.69
C GLU A 49 3.02 -8.13 -18.04
N LYS A 50 2.76 -7.91 -19.35
CA LYS A 50 2.29 -6.62 -19.91
C LYS A 50 0.77 -6.43 -19.89
N PHE A 51 0.02 -7.18 -19.08
CA PHE A 51 -1.44 -7.02 -19.02
C PHE A 51 -1.90 -5.89 -18.08
N LEU A 52 -0.97 -5.29 -17.34
CA LEU A 52 -1.21 -4.14 -16.47
C LEU A 52 -0.07 -3.12 -16.59
N LYS A 53 -0.34 -1.90 -16.13
CA LYS A 53 0.69 -0.87 -16.03
C LYS A 53 1.42 -1.04 -14.70
N ILE A 54 2.75 -1.25 -14.74
CA ILE A 54 3.60 -1.30 -13.54
C ILE A 54 4.38 0.00 -13.41
N ILE A 55 4.43 0.54 -12.19
CA ILE A 55 5.26 1.67 -11.80
C ILE A 55 6.25 1.20 -10.75
N GLY A 56 7.55 1.23 -11.09
CA GLY A 56 8.63 1.05 -10.13
C GLY A 56 8.83 2.34 -9.33
N MET A 57 8.65 2.28 -8.02
CA MET A 57 8.82 3.47 -7.16
C MET A 57 10.26 3.98 -7.19
N ASN A 58 11.23 3.10 -7.43
CA ASN A 58 12.64 3.46 -7.66
C ASN A 58 12.90 4.24 -8.97
N GLN A 59 11.88 4.43 -9.80
CA GLN A 59 11.97 5.12 -11.10
C GLN A 59 11.15 6.42 -11.11
N VAL A 60 10.53 6.79 -10.01
CA VAL A 60 9.71 8.00 -9.90
C VAL A 60 10.56 9.14 -9.34
N PRO A 61 10.84 10.20 -10.14
CA PRO A 61 11.57 11.36 -9.64
C PRO A 61 10.76 12.14 -8.61
N ILE A 62 11.42 12.59 -7.54
CA ILE A 62 10.80 13.34 -6.45
C ILE A 62 10.97 14.83 -6.70
N VAL A 63 9.85 15.55 -6.66
CA VAL A 63 9.84 16.99 -6.58
C VAL A 63 9.66 17.39 -5.12
N TRP A 64 10.74 17.72 -4.44
CA TRP A 64 10.76 17.99 -3.00
C TRP A 64 9.75 19.03 -2.54
N ARG A 65 9.50 20.07 -3.33
CA ARG A 65 8.48 21.09 -3.03
C ARG A 65 7.10 20.46 -2.84
N ASP A 66 6.74 19.49 -3.66
CA ASP A 66 5.42 18.85 -3.62
C ASP A 66 5.32 17.89 -2.45
N VAL A 67 6.40 17.17 -2.12
CA VAL A 67 6.51 16.32 -0.93
C VAL A 67 6.39 17.16 0.35
N HIS A 68 7.09 18.29 0.43
CA HIS A 68 6.97 19.23 1.55
C HIS A 68 5.55 19.76 1.71
N TYR A 69 4.89 20.11 0.61
CA TYR A 69 3.51 20.60 0.65
C TYR A 69 2.54 19.55 1.18
N ASP A 70 2.69 18.28 0.75
CA ASP A 70 1.83 17.19 1.22
C ASP A 70 2.01 16.91 2.71
N TYR A 71 3.26 16.88 3.14
CA TYR A 71 3.60 16.70 4.55
C TYR A 71 3.03 17.83 5.41
N LEU A 72 3.22 19.08 5.00
CA LEU A 72 2.65 20.25 5.68
C LEU A 72 1.12 20.21 5.72
N LYS A 73 0.47 19.91 4.60
CA LYS A 73 -0.98 19.83 4.51
C LYS A 73 -1.55 18.78 5.45
N SER A 74 -0.93 17.62 5.56
CA SER A 74 -1.36 16.55 6.47
C SER A 74 -1.25 16.95 7.94
N ARG A 75 -0.19 17.69 8.29
CA ARG A 75 0.06 18.13 9.67
C ARG A 75 -0.69 19.39 10.05
N LEU A 76 -0.86 20.35 9.11
CA LEU A 76 -1.60 21.59 9.36
C LEU A 76 -3.06 21.40 9.76
N LEU A 77 -3.68 20.27 9.39
CA LEU A 77 -5.04 19.92 9.82
C LEU A 77 -5.11 19.46 11.28
N GLU A 78 -3.97 19.13 11.90
CA GLU A 78 -3.88 18.56 13.24
C GLU A 78 -3.10 19.45 14.23
N MET A 79 -2.47 20.54 13.77
CA MET A 79 -1.55 21.38 14.58
C MET A 79 -2.13 22.71 15.01
N THR A 80 -1.78 23.12 16.24
CA THR A 80 -1.93 24.51 16.68
C THR A 80 -0.90 25.43 16.01
N PRO A 81 -1.13 26.75 15.95
CA PRO A 81 -0.15 27.70 15.40
C PRO A 81 1.24 27.65 16.07
N GLU A 82 1.29 27.40 17.38
CA GLU A 82 2.54 27.30 18.14
C GLU A 82 3.32 26.05 17.76
N GLU A 83 2.63 24.91 17.59
CA GLU A 83 3.22 23.65 17.11
C GLU A 83 3.76 23.81 15.69
N TYR A 84 3.09 24.60 14.83
CA TYR A 84 3.54 24.88 13.46
C TYR A 84 4.90 25.56 13.42
N TYR A 85 5.12 26.60 14.23
CA TYR A 85 6.40 27.33 14.25
C TYR A 85 7.55 26.48 14.79
N SER A 86 7.33 25.68 15.80
CA SER A 86 8.31 24.71 16.31
C SER A 86 8.62 23.62 15.28
N PHE A 87 7.61 23.18 14.54
CA PHE A 87 7.69 22.09 13.57
C PHE A 87 8.38 22.50 12.27
N ARG A 88 8.23 23.76 11.82
CA ARG A 88 8.85 24.31 10.61
C ARG A 88 10.35 24.05 10.56
N ASP A 89 11.03 24.22 11.67
CA ASP A 89 12.49 24.10 11.75
C ASP A 89 12.95 22.63 11.79
N HIS A 90 12.08 21.70 12.19
CA HIS A 90 12.35 20.24 12.18
C HIS A 90 12.11 19.60 10.79
N ILE A 91 11.21 20.13 9.97
CA ILE A 91 10.90 19.60 8.63
C ILE A 91 12.16 19.54 7.76
N TYR A 92 12.98 20.58 7.77
CA TYR A 92 14.21 20.62 6.97
C TYR A 92 15.24 19.58 7.44
N ALA A 93 15.24 19.22 8.71
CA ALA A 93 16.11 18.18 9.25
C ALA A 93 15.64 16.78 8.85
N ASP A 94 14.33 16.51 8.89
CA ASP A 94 13.75 15.19 8.57
C ASP A 94 13.97 14.78 7.10
N PHE A 95 14.01 15.74 6.17
CA PHE A 95 14.26 15.47 4.75
C PHE A 95 15.75 15.38 4.38
N SER A 96 16.66 15.85 5.24
CA SER A 96 18.11 15.81 4.98
C SER A 96 18.70 14.39 4.95
N TYR A 97 17.97 13.40 5.48
CA TYR A 97 18.37 11.99 5.51
C TYR A 97 17.88 11.19 4.30
N MET A 98 17.03 11.77 3.46
CA MET A 98 16.50 11.08 2.29
C MET A 98 17.48 11.17 1.13
N HIS A 99 18.07 10.04 0.77
CA HIS A 99 19.00 9.97 -0.34
C HIS A 99 18.25 9.68 -1.65
N VAL A 100 18.48 10.54 -2.63
CA VAL A 100 18.05 10.32 -4.03
C VAL A 100 19.30 10.18 -4.90
N ASN A 101 19.19 9.39 -5.96
CA ASN A 101 20.23 9.26 -6.97
C ASN A 101 20.27 10.49 -7.91
N ASP A 102 21.20 10.50 -8.88
CA ASP A 102 21.38 11.62 -9.84
C ASP A 102 20.11 11.91 -10.68
N LEU A 103 19.17 10.99 -10.75
CA LEU A 103 17.88 11.16 -11.43
C LEU A 103 16.78 11.70 -10.50
N GLY A 104 17.10 11.99 -9.25
CA GLY A 104 16.14 12.43 -8.23
C GLY A 104 15.21 11.32 -7.73
N CYS A 105 15.56 10.05 -7.91
CA CYS A 105 14.77 8.91 -7.49
C CYS A 105 15.34 8.28 -6.22
N MET A 106 14.47 7.77 -5.34
CA MET A 106 14.87 6.97 -4.19
C MET A 106 15.27 5.55 -4.61
N GLU A 107 16.24 4.97 -3.93
CA GLU A 107 16.66 3.60 -4.17
C GLU A 107 15.90 2.62 -3.29
N PHE A 108 15.63 1.43 -3.84
CA PHE A 108 15.02 0.31 -3.14
C PHE A 108 15.84 -0.95 -3.37
N ALA A 109 16.02 -1.75 -2.34
CA ALA A 109 16.67 -3.05 -2.45
C ALA A 109 15.84 -4.04 -3.28
N GLY A 110 14.52 -3.94 -3.18
CA GLY A 110 13.57 -4.84 -3.83
C GLY A 110 13.53 -6.19 -3.12
N GLY A 111 12.72 -6.31 -2.09
CA GLY A 111 12.58 -7.48 -1.21
C GLY A 111 12.36 -7.06 0.23
N TYR A 112 12.96 -7.78 1.17
CA TYR A 112 12.83 -7.52 2.62
C TYR A 112 14.20 -7.20 3.24
N PRO A 113 14.75 -5.99 3.03
CA PRO A 113 16.06 -5.60 3.55
C PRO A 113 16.02 -5.33 5.05
N GLY A 114 17.22 -5.18 5.65
CA GLY A 114 17.35 -4.86 7.08
C GLY A 114 16.79 -3.49 7.48
N ASN A 115 16.73 -2.53 6.54
CA ASN A 115 16.15 -1.19 6.70
C ASN A 115 14.70 -1.10 6.20
N LEU A 116 13.92 -2.17 6.31
CA LEU A 116 12.56 -2.28 5.75
C LEU A 116 11.63 -1.13 6.13
N HIS A 117 11.69 -0.63 7.37
CA HIS A 117 10.86 0.49 7.82
C HIS A 117 11.18 1.81 7.07
N GLU A 118 12.45 2.04 6.75
CA GLU A 118 12.87 3.17 5.93
C GLU A 118 12.32 3.04 4.51
N GLU A 119 12.42 1.84 3.90
CA GLU A 119 11.86 1.60 2.57
C GLU A 119 10.32 1.75 2.54
N ILE A 120 9.61 1.34 3.59
CA ILE A 120 8.16 1.57 3.72
C ILE A 120 7.84 3.07 3.74
N ASN A 121 8.61 3.86 4.50
CA ASN A 121 8.46 5.31 4.54
C ASN A 121 8.72 5.95 3.18
N ASN A 122 9.83 5.59 2.53
CA ASN A 122 10.19 6.07 1.19
C ASN A 122 9.11 5.71 0.16
N PHE A 123 8.61 4.47 0.22
CA PHE A 123 7.52 4.00 -0.63
C PHE A 123 6.24 4.84 -0.44
N SER A 124 5.91 5.17 0.81
CA SER A 124 4.78 6.03 1.15
C SER A 124 4.92 7.44 0.57
N ILE A 125 6.10 8.04 0.65
CA ILE A 125 6.35 9.38 0.11
C ILE A 125 6.16 9.39 -1.41
N ILE A 126 6.74 8.43 -2.11
CA ILE A 126 6.61 8.32 -3.56
C ILE A 126 5.16 8.02 -3.98
N ALA A 127 4.41 7.28 -3.14
CA ALA A 127 2.99 7.04 -3.41
C ALA A 127 2.17 8.33 -3.50
N GLY A 128 2.48 9.35 -2.71
CA GLY A 128 1.90 10.69 -2.83
C GLY A 128 2.23 11.35 -4.18
N VAL A 129 3.49 11.23 -4.64
CA VAL A 129 3.90 11.74 -5.96
C VAL A 129 3.15 11.05 -7.09
N VAL A 130 3.07 9.71 -7.04
CA VAL A 130 2.33 8.91 -8.03
C VAL A 130 0.84 9.27 -8.04
N ALA A 131 0.24 9.43 -6.85
CA ALA A 131 -1.17 9.79 -6.73
C ALA A 131 -1.53 11.15 -7.34
N ARG A 132 -0.55 12.09 -7.46
CA ARG A 132 -0.73 13.36 -8.18
C ARG A 132 -0.61 13.21 -9.70
N GLN A 133 0.21 12.27 -10.14
CA GLN A 133 0.57 12.12 -11.55
C GLN A 133 -0.36 11.18 -12.31
N GLN A 134 -1.08 10.30 -11.61
CA GLN A 134 -1.94 9.29 -12.23
C GLN A 134 -3.42 9.62 -12.04
N GLU A 135 -4.22 9.29 -13.05
CA GLU A 135 -5.68 9.29 -12.95
C GLU A 135 -6.17 7.91 -12.50
N PHE A 136 -6.94 7.86 -11.42
CA PHE A 136 -7.54 6.63 -10.89
C PHE A 136 -8.80 6.93 -10.09
N ASP A 137 -9.59 5.89 -9.85
CA ASP A 137 -10.89 5.99 -9.15
C ASP A 137 -10.80 5.53 -7.70
N ILE A 138 -9.98 4.52 -7.42
CA ILE A 138 -9.84 3.88 -6.12
C ILE A 138 -8.39 3.48 -5.84
N ILE A 139 -8.01 3.51 -4.57
CA ILE A 139 -6.71 3.04 -4.08
C ILE A 139 -6.90 1.65 -3.46
N HIS A 140 -5.98 0.73 -3.77
CA HIS A 140 -5.95 -0.62 -3.20
C HIS A 140 -4.55 -0.93 -2.68
N ALA A 141 -4.39 -1.12 -1.37
CA ALA A 141 -3.11 -1.40 -0.72
C ALA A 141 -3.08 -2.80 -0.10
N HIS A 142 -2.02 -3.55 -0.38
CA HIS A 142 -1.85 -4.94 0.02
C HIS A 142 -0.88 -5.10 1.17
N ASP A 143 -1.36 -5.58 2.30
CA ASP A 143 -0.62 -5.79 3.56
C ASP A 143 0.05 -4.54 4.14
N TRP A 144 0.51 -4.67 5.37
CA TRP A 144 1.01 -3.59 6.22
C TRP A 144 2.16 -2.77 5.60
N LEU A 145 2.98 -3.40 4.74
CA LEU A 145 4.08 -2.73 4.03
C LEU A 145 3.60 -1.59 3.13
N THR A 146 2.39 -1.70 2.60
CA THR A 146 1.84 -0.73 1.63
C THR A 146 0.74 0.14 2.21
N TYR A 147 0.28 -0.10 3.44
CA TYR A 147 -0.77 0.72 4.04
C TYR A 147 -0.37 2.19 4.18
N PRO A 148 0.87 2.54 4.62
CA PRO A 148 1.30 3.94 4.63
C PRO A 148 1.22 4.61 3.26
N ALA A 149 1.56 3.89 2.19
CA ALA A 149 1.43 4.39 0.82
C ALA A 149 -0.03 4.64 0.43
N GLY A 150 -0.92 3.70 0.76
CA GLY A 150 -2.37 3.84 0.54
C GLY A 150 -2.97 5.03 1.27
N VAL A 151 -2.60 5.22 2.54
CA VAL A 151 -3.04 6.35 3.37
C VAL A 151 -2.56 7.67 2.77
N HIS A 152 -1.28 7.77 2.41
CA HIS A 152 -0.71 8.98 1.81
C HIS A 152 -1.36 9.30 0.45
N ALA A 153 -1.53 8.31 -0.41
CA ALA A 153 -2.22 8.48 -1.69
C ALA A 153 -3.68 8.96 -1.51
N LYS A 154 -4.41 8.44 -0.51
CA LYS A 154 -5.75 8.92 -0.13
C LYS A 154 -5.71 10.39 0.30
N MET A 155 -4.79 10.77 1.17
CA MET A 155 -4.66 12.14 1.65
C MET A 155 -4.40 13.14 0.51
N VAL A 156 -3.57 12.76 -0.46
CA VAL A 156 -3.20 13.61 -1.60
C VAL A 156 -4.34 13.71 -2.62
N SER A 157 -4.99 12.59 -2.95
CA SER A 157 -5.95 12.50 -4.04
C SER A 157 -7.42 12.68 -3.62
N GLY A 158 -7.74 12.43 -2.34
CA GLY A 158 -9.12 12.36 -1.84
C GLY A 158 -9.90 11.13 -2.32
N LYS A 159 -9.25 10.18 -2.99
CA LYS A 159 -9.89 8.96 -3.50
C LYS A 159 -10.06 7.92 -2.40
N PRO A 160 -11.09 7.06 -2.48
CA PRO A 160 -11.33 6.03 -1.48
C PRO A 160 -10.20 5.02 -1.42
N LEU A 161 -9.88 4.58 -0.18
CA LEU A 161 -8.86 3.59 0.11
C LEU A 161 -9.50 2.26 0.49
N CYS A 162 -9.18 1.22 -0.26
CA CYS A 162 -9.41 -0.16 0.13
C CYS A 162 -8.07 -0.80 0.54
N ILE A 163 -8.02 -1.43 1.70
CA ILE A 163 -6.86 -2.24 2.09
C ILE A 163 -7.19 -3.72 2.04
N HIS A 164 -6.20 -4.53 1.70
CA HIS A 164 -6.31 -5.97 1.62
C HIS A 164 -5.40 -6.63 2.66
N VAL A 165 -6.00 -7.34 3.60
CA VAL A 165 -5.32 -8.00 4.69
C VAL A 165 -5.11 -9.46 4.33
N HIS A 166 -3.89 -9.82 3.91
CA HIS A 166 -3.51 -11.20 3.63
C HIS A 166 -3.14 -11.95 4.91
N ALA A 167 -2.49 -11.26 5.84
CA ALA A 167 -2.23 -11.74 7.20
C ALA A 167 -2.06 -10.52 8.13
N THR A 168 -2.41 -10.67 9.40
CA THR A 168 -2.10 -9.68 10.43
C THR A 168 -0.82 -10.06 11.19
N ASP A 169 -0.28 -9.13 11.99
CA ASP A 169 0.85 -9.46 12.85
C ASP A 169 0.46 -10.48 13.94
N PHE A 170 -0.80 -10.56 14.33
CA PHE A 170 -1.31 -11.64 15.19
C PHE A 170 -1.11 -13.02 14.57
N ASP A 171 -1.34 -13.16 13.26
CA ASP A 171 -1.16 -14.42 12.52
C ASP A 171 0.34 -14.76 12.41
N ARG A 172 1.17 -13.77 12.04
CA ARG A 172 2.62 -13.95 11.84
C ARG A 172 3.38 -14.23 13.13
N SER A 173 3.00 -13.58 14.23
CA SER A 173 3.69 -13.65 15.53
C SER A 173 3.07 -14.67 16.51
N ARG A 174 2.00 -15.39 16.11
CA ARG A 174 1.22 -16.26 17.00
C ARG A 174 0.74 -15.52 18.25
N GLY A 175 0.26 -14.29 18.08
CA GLY A 175 -0.27 -13.46 19.16
C GLY A 175 0.78 -12.62 19.92
N LYS A 176 2.07 -12.75 19.61
CA LYS A 176 3.14 -11.90 20.18
C LYS A 176 3.41 -10.70 19.29
N VAL A 177 2.46 -9.81 19.20
CA VAL A 177 2.43 -8.72 18.23
C VAL A 177 3.60 -7.75 18.41
N ASN A 178 4.25 -7.37 17.32
CA ASN A 178 5.23 -6.30 17.26
C ASN A 178 4.50 -4.95 17.33
N PRO A 179 4.75 -4.09 18.34
CA PRO A 179 4.01 -2.84 18.51
C PRO A 179 4.11 -1.89 17.32
N THR A 180 5.26 -1.87 16.63
CA THR A 180 5.47 -1.01 15.45
C THR A 180 4.63 -1.50 14.27
N VAL A 181 4.65 -2.80 13.99
CA VAL A 181 3.83 -3.39 12.91
C VAL A 181 2.35 -3.22 13.20
N TYR A 182 1.92 -3.49 14.45
CA TYR A 182 0.54 -3.27 14.89
C TYR A 182 0.10 -1.82 14.66
N SER A 183 0.95 -0.85 15.00
CA SER A 183 0.65 0.57 14.81
C SER A 183 0.45 0.92 13.34
N ILE A 184 1.29 0.38 12.46
CA ILE A 184 1.18 0.59 11.00
C ILE A 184 -0.11 -0.06 10.47
N GLU A 185 -0.39 -1.31 10.85
CA GLU A 185 -1.61 -2.02 10.45
C GLU A 185 -2.86 -1.26 10.94
N LYS A 186 -2.89 -0.89 12.22
CA LYS A 186 -3.99 -0.15 12.83
C LYS A 186 -4.24 1.19 12.13
N ASN A 187 -3.18 1.96 11.88
CA ASN A 187 -3.28 3.24 11.19
C ASN A 187 -3.86 3.08 9.77
N GLY A 188 -3.37 2.10 8.99
CA GLY A 188 -3.92 1.80 7.67
C GLY A 188 -5.39 1.42 7.72
N MET A 189 -5.77 0.56 8.67
CA MET A 189 -7.15 0.13 8.87
C MET A 189 -8.07 1.29 9.28
N ASP A 190 -7.61 2.18 10.16
CA ASP A 190 -8.39 3.33 10.61
C ASP A 190 -8.73 4.30 9.46
N HIS A 191 -7.78 4.51 8.55
CA HIS A 191 -7.96 5.41 7.40
C HIS A 191 -8.67 4.76 6.20
N ALA A 192 -8.82 3.43 6.17
CA ALA A 192 -9.47 2.73 5.07
C ALA A 192 -10.99 2.94 5.06
N ASP A 193 -11.54 3.12 3.86
CA ASP A 193 -12.99 3.14 3.61
C ASP A 193 -13.54 1.71 3.50
N CYS A 194 -12.71 0.77 3.07
CA CYS A 194 -13.02 -0.65 2.94
C CYS A 194 -11.82 -1.50 3.37
N ILE A 195 -12.09 -2.60 4.09
CA ILE A 195 -11.07 -3.57 4.50
C ILE A 195 -11.48 -4.94 3.97
N MET A 196 -10.69 -5.48 3.06
CA MET A 196 -10.84 -6.84 2.54
C MET A 196 -9.92 -7.78 3.30
N CYS A 197 -10.46 -8.89 3.80
CA CYS A 197 -9.72 -9.92 4.52
C CYS A 197 -9.83 -11.24 3.78
N VAL A 198 -8.73 -11.97 3.61
CA VAL A 198 -8.67 -13.24 2.86
C VAL A 198 -9.48 -14.37 3.49
N SER A 199 -9.93 -14.22 4.73
CA SER A 199 -10.75 -15.22 5.42
C SER A 199 -11.67 -14.61 6.48
N GLU A 200 -12.68 -15.36 6.91
CA GLU A 200 -13.52 -14.97 8.03
C GLU A 200 -12.75 -14.94 9.36
N LEU A 201 -11.70 -15.75 9.49
CA LEU A 201 -10.80 -15.72 10.64
C LEU A 201 -10.06 -14.38 10.71
N THR A 202 -9.41 -13.96 9.60
CA THR A 202 -8.71 -12.68 9.49
C THR A 202 -9.69 -11.52 9.73
N ARG A 203 -10.92 -11.62 9.17
CA ARG A 203 -11.95 -10.61 9.41
C ARG A 203 -12.28 -10.45 10.89
N ARG A 204 -12.42 -11.54 11.64
CA ARG A 204 -12.67 -11.51 13.09
C ARG A 204 -11.49 -10.89 13.85
N THR A 205 -10.26 -11.23 13.50
CA THR A 205 -9.05 -10.62 14.08
C THR A 205 -9.06 -9.10 13.85
N VAL A 206 -9.33 -8.65 12.63
CA VAL A 206 -9.39 -7.22 12.29
C VAL A 206 -10.46 -6.47 13.10
N ILE A 207 -11.64 -7.07 13.28
CA ILE A 207 -12.71 -6.45 14.08
C ILE A 207 -12.35 -6.44 15.56
N ASN A 208 -11.89 -7.55 16.12
CA ASN A 208 -11.72 -7.71 17.55
C ASN A 208 -10.41 -7.10 18.06
N GLU A 209 -9.29 -7.34 17.39
CA GLU A 209 -7.96 -6.96 17.87
C GLU A 209 -7.54 -5.55 17.38
N TYR A 210 -8.00 -5.14 16.18
CA TYR A 210 -7.75 -3.80 15.66
C TYR A 210 -8.94 -2.85 15.85
N HIS A 211 -10.04 -3.32 16.47
CA HIS A 211 -11.23 -2.54 16.82
C HIS A 211 -11.86 -1.83 15.61
N GLN A 212 -11.92 -2.51 14.47
CA GLN A 212 -12.46 -1.93 13.25
C GLN A 212 -13.99 -2.10 13.17
N ASP A 213 -14.65 -1.10 12.58
CA ASP A 213 -16.09 -1.14 12.34
C ASP A 213 -16.45 -2.32 11.41
N PRO A 214 -17.28 -3.28 11.87
CA PRO A 214 -17.67 -4.43 11.07
C PRO A 214 -18.33 -4.09 9.74
N ARG A 215 -18.89 -2.88 9.60
CA ARG A 215 -19.57 -2.41 8.38
C ARG A 215 -18.61 -2.15 7.22
N LYS A 216 -17.33 -1.86 7.51
CA LYS A 216 -16.31 -1.67 6.47
C LYS A 216 -15.37 -2.87 6.29
N VAL A 217 -15.55 -3.97 7.05
CA VAL A 217 -14.67 -5.16 7.00
C VAL A 217 -15.37 -6.33 6.35
N PHE A 218 -14.81 -6.84 5.25
CA PHE A 218 -15.39 -7.89 4.41
C PHE A 218 -14.44 -9.08 4.29
N ALA A 219 -14.95 -10.30 4.36
CA ALA A 219 -14.19 -11.48 3.99
C ALA A 219 -14.30 -11.72 2.48
N VAL A 220 -13.13 -11.77 1.82
CA VAL A 220 -13.01 -11.97 0.38
C VAL A 220 -12.12 -13.19 0.17
N PHE A 221 -12.67 -14.27 -0.38
CA PHE A 221 -11.93 -15.52 -0.53
C PHE A 221 -11.15 -15.52 -1.84
N GLU A 222 -9.86 -15.75 -1.74
CA GLU A 222 -8.97 -15.96 -2.88
C GLU A 222 -8.93 -17.47 -3.20
N VAL A 223 -9.41 -17.85 -4.37
CA VAL A 223 -9.43 -19.26 -4.79
C VAL A 223 -8.42 -19.47 -5.90
N LEU A 224 -7.41 -20.30 -5.64
CA LEU A 224 -6.48 -20.76 -6.68
C LEU A 224 -7.18 -21.84 -7.52
N ASN A 225 -7.37 -21.57 -8.81
CA ASN A 225 -7.84 -22.58 -9.74
C ASN A 225 -6.69 -23.55 -10.08
N ARG A 226 -6.76 -24.79 -9.58
CA ARG A 226 -5.72 -25.80 -9.80
C ARG A 226 -5.61 -26.26 -11.27
N ASN A 227 -6.62 -26.02 -12.09
CA ASN A 227 -6.67 -26.51 -13.48
C ASN A 227 -5.99 -25.57 -14.50
N HIS A 228 -5.64 -24.34 -14.10
CA HIS A 228 -4.89 -23.40 -14.91
C HIS A 228 -3.85 -22.73 -14.02
N CYS A 229 -2.58 -23.04 -14.22
CA CYS A 229 -1.49 -22.37 -13.51
C CYS A 229 -1.69 -20.86 -13.53
N GLY A 230 -2.04 -20.25 -12.39
CA GLY A 230 -2.02 -18.82 -12.20
C GLY A 230 -3.35 -18.06 -12.20
N ASN A 231 -4.50 -18.69 -12.34
CA ASN A 231 -5.77 -17.95 -12.24
C ASN A 231 -6.31 -17.97 -10.80
N LEU A 232 -6.17 -16.83 -10.13
CA LEU A 232 -6.83 -16.54 -8.86
C LEU A 232 -8.21 -15.95 -9.16
N PHE A 233 -9.28 -16.49 -8.58
CA PHE A 233 -10.62 -15.90 -8.63
C PHE A 233 -10.96 -15.31 -7.27
N ILE A 234 -11.37 -14.04 -7.26
CA ILE A 234 -11.91 -13.41 -6.06
C ILE A 234 -13.40 -13.71 -6.02
N ILE A 235 -13.83 -14.46 -5.02
CA ILE A 235 -15.24 -14.77 -4.80
C ILE A 235 -15.77 -13.88 -3.68
N PHE A 236 -16.64 -12.92 -4.05
CA PHE A 236 -17.42 -12.16 -3.08
C PHE A 236 -18.59 -13.02 -2.62
N LYS A 237 -18.58 -13.44 -1.38
CA LYS A 237 -19.75 -14.04 -0.76
C LYS A 237 -20.68 -12.93 -0.24
N ARG A 238 -21.65 -12.51 -1.06
CA ARG A 238 -22.77 -11.72 -0.53
C ARG A 238 -23.57 -12.62 0.42
N LYS A 239 -23.73 -12.20 1.67
CA LYS A 239 -24.78 -12.71 2.56
C LYS A 239 -26.11 -12.06 2.22
#